data_ec5620355113426ccc9ae6aef7bc541f
#
_entry.id   ec5620355113426ccc9ae6aef7bc541f
#
_cell.length_a   1.000
_cell.length_b   1.000
_cell.length_c   1.000
_cell.angle_alpha   90.00
_cell.angle_beta   90.00
_cell.angle_gamma   90.00
#
_symmetry.space_group_name_H-M   'P 1'
#
loop_
_entity.id
_entity.type
_entity.pdbx_description
1 polymer ?
#
loop_
_entity_poly.entity_id
_entity_poly.type
_entity_poly.pdbx_seq_one_letter_code
_entity_poly.pdbx_strand_id
1 'polypeptide(L)'
;MFHLMPYRDLPADFERRYNSAYIDPMWFDVADSDKVGEYYNATLDEMLYAAKAGLHGLCTNQHHQNVYGFMANPSIMGAVLARQTNGQNIAIIQLGSTLPSTTPPTRIAEEYAMLDCVSGGRLVAGFPTGLPADATISNGVIPVEQRERFREALALVIKAWSAREVFAWNGRHYQLGMVNLWPRPIQQPHPPIWIPGSGISSTAEYVVGQDHCFCHLSYYGAKNAEQVSDRYWELVARKGRDDNPYRFSFLQLIGVGETDAEAEDLYAEHAEYFFHKLLYTPTYYQAIPGCLEYEALVQSLRHNPRASINLRELKAKDLFDRGFVVVGSPKTVREQLLDGIKRLRMGHLLALLHFGSMPTALCKNNIDLFAREVLPYLADLWDDRYEDRWWPERLKAKRPAAALAAAS
;
A
#
# COMPACT_ATOMS: atom_id res chain seq x y z
N MET A 1 1.01 -9.45 -2.13
CA MET A 1 -0.35 -9.00 -2.55
C MET A 1 -0.77 -7.84 -1.67
N PHE A 2 -1.18 -6.71 -2.26
CA PHE A 2 -1.88 -5.61 -1.60
C PHE A 2 -3.38 -5.80 -1.79
N HIS A 3 -4.20 -5.54 -0.77
CA HIS A 3 -5.65 -5.68 -0.86
C HIS A 3 -6.34 -4.47 -0.23
N LEU A 4 -7.26 -3.84 -0.95
CA LEU A 4 -8.00 -2.66 -0.47
C LEU A 4 -9.24 -3.02 0.35
N MET A 5 -9.86 -4.16 0.09
CA MET A 5 -11.14 -4.55 0.64
C MET A 5 -12.24 -3.52 0.33
N PRO A 6 -12.55 -3.26 -0.95
CA PRO A 6 -13.58 -2.33 -1.34
C PRO A 6 -14.99 -2.92 -1.17
N TYR A 7 -16.00 -2.06 -1.11
CA TYR A 7 -17.40 -2.50 -1.23
C TYR A 7 -17.68 -2.90 -2.68
N ARG A 8 -18.14 -4.14 -2.89
CA ARG A 8 -18.24 -4.76 -4.23
C ARG A 8 -19.60 -4.58 -4.90
N ASP A 9 -20.63 -4.19 -4.14
CA ASP A 9 -22.05 -4.14 -4.57
C ASP A 9 -22.65 -2.73 -4.47
N LEU A 10 -21.91 -1.70 -4.88
CA LEU A 10 -22.47 -0.33 -4.93
C LEU A 10 -23.64 -0.25 -5.92
N PRO A 11 -24.70 0.53 -5.60
CA PRO A 11 -25.82 0.74 -6.50
C PRO A 11 -25.38 1.16 -7.89
N ALA A 12 -26.14 0.75 -8.92
CA ALA A 12 -25.84 1.11 -10.30
C ALA A 12 -25.80 2.63 -10.52
N ASP A 13 -26.61 3.36 -9.78
CA ASP A 13 -26.69 4.83 -9.84
C ASP A 13 -25.79 5.56 -8.83
N PHE A 14 -24.83 4.86 -8.23
CA PHE A 14 -23.91 5.40 -7.22
C PHE A 14 -23.24 6.72 -7.70
N GLU A 15 -22.71 6.71 -8.92
CA GLU A 15 -21.99 7.85 -9.49
C GLU A 15 -22.88 9.08 -9.69
N ARG A 16 -24.18 8.87 -9.91
CA ARG A 16 -25.18 9.94 -10.02
C ARG A 16 -25.56 10.49 -8.63
N ARG A 17 -25.62 9.62 -7.62
CA ARG A 17 -26.02 9.97 -6.24
C ARG A 17 -24.91 10.66 -5.45
N TYR A 18 -23.67 10.22 -5.67
CA TYR A 18 -22.53 10.62 -4.85
C TYR A 18 -21.39 11.14 -5.72
N ASN A 19 -20.85 12.28 -5.31
CA ASN A 19 -19.72 12.93 -5.98
C ASN A 19 -18.36 12.54 -5.38
N SER A 20 -18.35 11.62 -4.43
CA SER A 20 -17.12 11.09 -3.81
C SER A 20 -17.32 9.67 -3.35
N ALA A 21 -16.24 8.88 -3.36
CA ALA A 21 -16.16 7.58 -2.70
C ALA A 21 -15.97 7.70 -1.17
N TYR A 22 -15.58 8.89 -0.71
CA TYR A 22 -15.25 9.18 0.69
C TYR A 22 -16.26 10.18 1.26
N ILE A 23 -16.71 9.98 2.49
CA ILE A 23 -17.47 10.93 3.33
C ILE A 23 -18.92 11.11 2.90
N ASP A 24 -19.19 11.35 1.60
CA ASP A 24 -20.54 11.58 1.09
C ASP A 24 -21.48 10.36 1.14
N PRO A 25 -21.01 9.12 0.81
CA PRO A 25 -21.90 7.95 0.81
C PRO A 25 -22.38 7.62 2.22
N MET A 26 -23.70 7.55 2.37
CA MET A 26 -24.32 7.18 3.62
C MET A 26 -24.38 5.65 3.74
N TRP A 27 -23.90 5.11 4.87
CA TRP A 27 -23.87 3.67 5.13
C TRP A 27 -25.18 2.95 4.78
N PHE A 28 -26.29 3.43 5.33
CA PHE A 28 -27.61 2.80 5.17
C PHE A 28 -28.19 2.88 3.74
N ASP A 29 -27.61 3.71 2.89
CA ASP A 29 -28.06 3.87 1.51
C ASP A 29 -27.28 2.98 0.52
N VAL A 30 -26.08 2.55 0.90
CA VAL A 30 -25.14 1.91 -0.04
C VAL A 30 -24.55 0.60 0.47
N ALA A 31 -24.54 0.36 1.77
CA ALA A 31 -23.88 -0.78 2.35
C ALA A 31 -24.84 -1.69 3.14
N ASP A 32 -24.49 -2.96 3.19
CA ASP A 32 -25.16 -4.02 3.94
C ASP A 32 -24.13 -4.65 4.90
N SER A 33 -24.46 -4.71 6.18
CA SER A 33 -23.56 -5.24 7.21
C SER A 33 -23.25 -6.72 7.03
N ASP A 34 -24.22 -7.52 6.55
CA ASP A 34 -24.02 -8.95 6.34
C ASP A 34 -23.05 -9.17 5.17
N LYS A 35 -23.21 -8.43 4.08
CA LYS A 35 -22.26 -8.43 2.95
C LYS A 35 -20.86 -7.98 3.35
N VAL A 36 -20.74 -6.96 4.20
CA VAL A 36 -19.43 -6.52 4.70
C VAL A 36 -18.78 -7.61 5.54
N GLY A 37 -19.54 -8.33 6.35
CA GLY A 37 -19.07 -9.52 7.09
C GLY A 37 -18.53 -10.60 6.15
N GLU A 38 -19.24 -10.88 5.05
CA GLU A 38 -18.78 -11.80 4.00
C GLU A 38 -17.48 -11.29 3.33
N TYR A 39 -17.36 -9.98 3.06
CA TYR A 39 -16.17 -9.40 2.43
C TYR A 39 -14.92 -9.46 3.31
N TYR A 40 -15.06 -9.32 4.64
CA TYR A 40 -13.94 -9.54 5.56
C TYR A 40 -13.39 -10.95 5.43
N ASN A 41 -14.26 -11.95 5.46
CA ASN A 41 -13.85 -13.34 5.30
C ASN A 41 -13.30 -13.65 3.92
N ALA A 42 -13.98 -13.19 2.86
CA ALA A 42 -13.50 -13.35 1.49
C ALA A 42 -12.12 -12.73 1.27
N THR A 43 -11.89 -11.52 1.80
CA THR A 43 -10.59 -10.85 1.71
C THR A 43 -9.49 -11.64 2.43
N LEU A 44 -9.78 -12.16 3.63
CA LEU A 44 -8.83 -13.03 4.35
C LEU A 44 -8.53 -14.28 3.55
N ASP A 45 -9.54 -14.94 2.98
CA ASP A 45 -9.38 -16.14 2.16
C ASP A 45 -8.58 -15.87 0.88
N GLU A 46 -8.81 -14.74 0.21
CA GLU A 46 -8.05 -14.31 -0.98
C GLU A 46 -6.58 -14.06 -0.65
N MET A 47 -6.31 -13.38 0.46
CA MET A 47 -4.93 -13.13 0.92
C MET A 47 -4.22 -14.42 1.37
N LEU A 48 -4.91 -15.31 2.09
CA LEU A 48 -4.38 -16.62 2.47
C LEU A 48 -4.14 -17.52 1.25
N TYR A 49 -4.99 -17.40 0.24
CA TYR A 49 -4.80 -18.08 -1.04
C TYR A 49 -3.53 -17.59 -1.75
N ALA A 50 -3.32 -16.27 -1.79
CA ALA A 50 -2.09 -15.68 -2.32
C ALA A 50 -0.82 -16.16 -1.58
N ALA A 51 -0.91 -16.32 -0.26
CA ALA A 51 0.19 -16.89 0.52
C ALA A 51 0.52 -18.33 0.09
N LYS A 52 -0.49 -19.15 -0.10
CA LYS A 52 -0.36 -20.54 -0.57
C LYS A 52 0.15 -20.63 -2.00
N ALA A 53 -0.22 -19.69 -2.85
CA ALA A 53 0.24 -19.60 -4.23
C ALA A 53 1.71 -19.15 -4.37
N GLY A 54 2.36 -18.71 -3.28
CA GLY A 54 3.78 -18.40 -3.26
C GLY A 54 4.13 -16.90 -3.34
N LEU A 55 3.16 -16.00 -3.12
CA LEU A 55 3.47 -14.58 -3.00
C LEU A 55 4.31 -14.32 -1.73
N HIS A 56 5.18 -13.30 -1.77
CA HIS A 56 6.17 -13.06 -0.73
C HIS A 56 5.64 -12.28 0.48
N GLY A 57 4.52 -11.55 0.33
CA GLY A 57 3.96 -10.75 1.41
C GLY A 57 2.48 -10.43 1.24
N LEU A 58 1.80 -10.27 2.38
CA LEU A 58 0.40 -9.87 2.48
C LEU A 58 0.32 -8.47 3.07
N CYS A 59 -0.32 -7.57 2.33
CA CYS A 59 -0.29 -6.13 2.60
C CYS A 59 -1.68 -5.62 2.97
N THR A 60 -1.83 -5.12 4.19
CA THR A 60 -3.05 -4.46 4.69
C THR A 60 -2.89 -2.94 4.67
N ASN A 61 -4.00 -2.21 4.75
CA ASN A 61 -4.04 -0.74 4.74
C ASN A 61 -5.07 -0.21 5.72
N GLN A 62 -5.14 1.12 5.91
CA GLN A 62 -6.12 1.76 6.77
C GLN A 62 -6.87 2.84 6.01
N HIS A 63 -8.20 2.72 6.00
CA HIS A 63 -9.11 3.73 5.47
C HIS A 63 -10.37 3.84 6.33
N HIS A 64 -10.96 5.03 6.36
CA HIS A 64 -12.10 5.35 7.22
C HIS A 64 -13.24 6.00 6.42
N GLN A 65 -14.49 5.69 6.80
CA GLN A 65 -15.70 6.38 6.35
C GLN A 65 -15.83 6.47 4.81
N ASN A 66 -15.61 5.36 4.11
CA ASN A 66 -15.64 5.32 2.65
C ASN A 66 -16.01 3.95 2.11
N VAL A 67 -16.35 3.88 0.83
CA VAL A 67 -16.63 2.63 0.10
C VAL A 67 -15.39 2.01 -0.55
N TYR A 68 -14.27 2.72 -0.53
CA TYR A 68 -13.03 2.37 -1.16
C TYR A 68 -12.25 1.29 -0.42
N GLY A 69 -12.29 1.30 0.93
CA GLY A 69 -11.60 0.31 1.75
C GLY A 69 -12.17 0.21 3.16
N PHE A 70 -12.50 -1.01 3.57
CA PHE A 70 -13.14 -1.31 4.85
C PHE A 70 -12.15 -1.72 5.96
N MET A 71 -10.85 -1.62 5.74
CA MET A 71 -9.85 -1.92 6.76
C MET A 71 -9.64 -0.73 7.69
N ALA A 72 -10.58 -0.47 8.58
CA ALA A 72 -10.47 0.63 9.56
C ALA A 72 -9.35 0.38 10.59
N ASN A 73 -9.02 -0.88 10.87
CA ASN A 73 -7.86 -1.26 11.68
C ASN A 73 -7.07 -2.38 10.98
N PRO A 74 -5.93 -2.06 10.36
CA PRO A 74 -5.11 -3.04 9.64
C PRO A 74 -4.48 -4.09 10.57
N SER A 75 -4.25 -3.76 11.86
CA SER A 75 -3.66 -4.69 12.82
C SER A 75 -4.57 -5.87 13.13
N ILE A 76 -5.89 -5.69 13.10
CA ILE A 76 -6.86 -6.80 13.26
C ILE A 76 -6.70 -7.80 12.11
N MET A 77 -6.72 -7.31 10.87
CA MET A 77 -6.54 -8.15 9.68
C MET A 77 -5.16 -8.80 9.66
N GLY A 78 -4.13 -8.02 9.98
CA GLY A 78 -2.75 -8.50 10.07
C GLY A 78 -2.55 -9.59 11.12
N ALA A 79 -3.21 -9.51 12.27
CA ALA A 79 -3.13 -10.52 13.32
C ALA A 79 -3.74 -11.87 12.88
N VAL A 80 -4.87 -11.83 12.19
CA VAL A 80 -5.49 -13.05 11.63
C VAL A 80 -4.56 -13.66 10.57
N LEU A 81 -4.06 -12.85 9.63
CA LEU A 81 -3.14 -13.30 8.59
C LEU A 81 -1.84 -13.86 9.18
N ALA A 82 -1.24 -13.18 10.17
CA ALA A 82 -0.03 -13.64 10.85
C ALA A 82 -0.22 -15.00 11.51
N ARG A 83 -1.37 -15.22 12.17
CA ARG A 83 -1.69 -16.49 12.82
C ARG A 83 -1.96 -17.60 11.81
N GLN A 84 -2.74 -17.32 10.76
CA GLN A 84 -3.12 -18.31 9.74
C GLN A 84 -1.95 -18.71 8.83
N THR A 85 -0.96 -17.84 8.67
CA THR A 85 0.26 -18.12 7.89
C THR A 85 1.45 -18.54 8.77
N ASN A 86 1.19 -18.98 10.01
CA ASN A 86 2.28 -19.44 10.89
C ASN A 86 3.06 -20.58 10.24
N GLY A 87 4.37 -20.50 10.28
CA GLY A 87 5.27 -21.48 9.64
C GLY A 87 5.50 -21.24 8.14
N GLN A 88 4.81 -20.34 7.49
CA GLN A 88 5.03 -19.99 6.08
C GLN A 88 6.08 -18.87 5.94
N ASN A 89 6.75 -18.84 4.79
CA ASN A 89 7.74 -17.80 4.44
C ASN A 89 7.06 -16.61 3.78
N ILE A 90 6.21 -15.90 4.51
CA ILE A 90 5.49 -14.76 3.98
C ILE A 90 5.53 -13.59 4.96
N ALA A 91 5.82 -12.40 4.47
CA ALA A 91 5.79 -11.18 5.26
C ALA A 91 4.36 -10.72 5.53
N ILE A 92 4.15 -10.16 6.71
CA ILE A 92 2.93 -9.44 7.07
C ILE A 92 3.25 -7.95 6.99
N ILE A 93 2.72 -7.29 5.96
CA ILE A 93 3.05 -5.91 5.64
C ILE A 93 1.89 -5.01 6.05
N GLN A 94 2.10 -4.20 7.07
CA GLN A 94 1.11 -3.20 7.49
C GLN A 94 1.42 -1.88 6.77
N LEU A 95 0.65 -1.52 5.71
CA LEU A 95 0.82 -0.25 4.98
C LEU A 95 -0.36 0.72 5.20
N GLY A 96 -0.72 1.13 6.32
CA GLY A 96 -0.64 0.70 7.66
C GLY A 96 -1.30 1.74 8.54
N SER A 97 -0.84 1.82 9.77
CA SER A 97 -1.49 2.70 10.75
C SER A 97 -1.10 4.16 10.58
N THR A 98 -2.12 5.02 10.47
CA THR A 98 -1.94 6.48 10.36
C THR A 98 -1.55 7.07 11.70
N LEU A 99 -0.26 7.32 11.90
CA LEU A 99 0.28 7.79 13.18
C LEU A 99 -0.33 9.13 13.66
N PRO A 100 -0.54 10.16 12.82
CA PRO A 100 -1.12 11.42 13.29
C PRO A 100 -2.50 11.28 13.90
N SER A 101 -3.27 10.27 13.51
CA SER A 101 -4.64 10.02 13.98
C SER A 101 -4.68 9.22 15.29
N THR A 102 -3.54 8.73 15.77
CA THR A 102 -3.47 7.88 16.97
C THR A 102 -2.80 8.60 18.14
N THR A 103 -3.49 8.71 19.25
CA THR A 103 -2.97 9.32 20.48
C THR A 103 -3.22 8.41 21.68
N PRO A 104 -2.17 8.00 22.40
CA PRO A 104 -0.75 8.23 22.13
C PRO A 104 -0.22 7.27 21.03
N PRO A 105 0.85 7.64 20.29
CA PRO A 105 1.46 6.77 19.26
C PRO A 105 2.02 5.46 19.80
N THR A 106 2.29 5.36 21.09
CA THR A 106 2.72 4.13 21.76
C THR A 106 1.70 2.99 21.62
N ARG A 107 0.41 3.30 21.38
CA ARG A 107 -0.61 2.29 21.08
C ARG A 107 -0.25 1.51 19.81
N ILE A 108 0.14 2.21 18.75
CA ILE A 108 0.58 1.56 17.50
C ILE A 108 1.90 0.81 17.71
N ALA A 109 2.80 1.36 18.54
CA ALA A 109 4.05 0.67 18.88
C ALA A 109 3.78 -0.68 19.56
N GLU A 110 2.81 -0.75 20.49
CA GLU A 110 2.38 -1.99 21.16
C GLU A 110 1.70 -2.95 20.18
N GLU A 111 0.74 -2.47 19.39
CA GLU A 111 0.02 -3.29 18.40
C GLU A 111 0.98 -3.94 17.39
N TYR A 112 1.93 -3.19 16.86
CA TYR A 112 2.91 -3.70 15.90
C TYR A 112 3.93 -4.64 16.57
N ALA A 113 4.31 -4.37 17.81
CA ALA A 113 5.15 -5.29 18.57
C ALA A 113 4.43 -6.63 18.84
N MET A 114 3.15 -6.59 19.20
CA MET A 114 2.32 -7.80 19.33
C MET A 114 2.24 -8.55 17.99
N LEU A 115 2.00 -7.83 16.90
CA LEU A 115 1.90 -8.43 15.57
C LEU A 115 3.23 -9.05 15.12
N ASP A 116 4.35 -8.40 15.42
CA ASP A 116 5.68 -8.96 15.17
C ASP A 116 5.92 -10.25 15.97
N CYS A 117 5.50 -10.27 17.23
CA CYS A 117 5.54 -11.47 18.07
C CYS A 117 4.65 -12.60 17.52
N VAL A 118 3.40 -12.31 17.16
CA VAL A 118 2.46 -13.30 16.60
C VAL A 118 2.96 -13.85 15.26
N SER A 119 3.51 -12.98 14.43
CA SER A 119 4.08 -13.39 13.14
C SER A 119 5.44 -14.09 13.27
N GLY A 120 6.07 -14.03 14.45
CA GLY A 120 7.40 -14.60 14.69
C GLY A 120 8.49 -13.83 13.94
N GLY A 121 8.45 -12.51 13.90
CA GLY A 121 9.45 -11.65 13.26
C GLY A 121 9.30 -11.55 11.73
N ARG A 122 8.05 -11.57 11.22
CA ARG A 122 7.74 -11.43 9.79
C ARG A 122 7.03 -10.09 9.46
N LEU A 123 6.95 -9.18 10.42
CA LEU A 123 6.31 -7.88 10.23
C LEU A 123 7.18 -6.94 9.39
N VAL A 124 6.54 -6.24 8.45
CA VAL A 124 7.01 -4.99 7.88
C VAL A 124 6.09 -3.89 8.39
N ALA A 125 6.66 -2.89 9.05
CA ALA A 125 5.95 -1.82 9.71
C ALA A 125 5.79 -0.60 8.79
N GLY A 126 4.60 -0.40 8.26
CA GLY A 126 4.30 0.74 7.38
C GLY A 126 3.53 1.83 8.12
N PHE A 127 3.89 3.08 7.84
CA PHE A 127 3.30 4.26 8.47
C PHE A 127 2.98 5.35 7.43
N PRO A 128 1.72 5.44 6.97
CA PRO A 128 1.29 6.57 6.16
C PRO A 128 1.15 7.84 7.00
N THR A 129 1.38 8.99 6.36
CA THR A 129 1.01 10.28 6.96
C THR A 129 -0.51 10.43 7.06
N GLY A 130 -1.25 9.64 6.30
CA GLY A 130 -2.70 9.67 6.18
C GLY A 130 -3.20 10.57 5.04
N LEU A 131 -4.26 10.14 4.38
CA LEU A 131 -4.99 10.98 3.45
C LEU A 131 -5.71 12.09 4.24
N PRO A 132 -5.90 13.29 3.65
CA PRO A 132 -6.66 14.36 4.31
C PRO A 132 -8.06 13.93 4.76
N ALA A 133 -8.75 13.10 3.97
CA ALA A 133 -10.04 12.57 4.35
C ALA A 133 -9.96 11.70 5.61
N ASP A 134 -9.03 10.77 5.66
CA ASP A 134 -8.89 9.84 6.79
C ASP A 134 -8.32 10.53 8.05
N ALA A 135 -7.25 11.29 7.92
CA ALA A 135 -6.55 11.88 9.06
C ALA A 135 -7.25 13.16 9.57
N THR A 136 -7.55 14.08 8.69
CA THR A 136 -8.04 15.41 9.05
C THR A 136 -9.55 15.41 9.26
N ILE A 137 -10.32 14.97 8.26
CA ILE A 137 -11.78 15.07 8.32
C ILE A 137 -12.33 14.03 9.30
N SER A 138 -11.93 12.75 9.16
CA SER A 138 -12.50 11.66 9.96
C SER A 138 -11.95 11.59 11.39
N ASN A 139 -10.69 12.00 11.61
CA ASN A 139 -10.01 11.87 12.89
C ASN A 139 -9.61 13.20 13.55
N GLY A 140 -10.00 14.35 12.97
CA GLY A 140 -9.82 15.66 13.58
C GLY A 140 -8.38 16.14 13.71
N VAL A 141 -7.44 15.59 12.92
CA VAL A 141 -6.06 16.06 12.92
C VAL A 141 -6.00 17.44 12.28
N ILE A 142 -5.36 18.38 12.97
CA ILE A 142 -5.18 19.74 12.44
C ILE A 142 -4.29 19.68 11.20
N PRO A 143 -4.75 20.19 10.02
CA PRO A 143 -4.06 20.00 8.75
C PRO A 143 -2.59 20.38 8.76
N VAL A 144 -2.27 21.56 9.30
CA VAL A 144 -0.88 22.09 9.37
C VAL A 144 0.03 21.31 10.29
N GLU A 145 -0.51 20.56 11.25
CA GLU A 145 0.26 19.76 12.21
C GLU A 145 0.49 18.33 11.72
N GLN A 146 -0.25 17.85 10.72
CA GLN A 146 -0.26 16.44 10.33
C GLN A 146 1.13 15.87 10.09
N ARG A 147 2.02 16.59 9.42
CA ARG A 147 3.38 16.14 9.10
C ARG A 147 4.31 16.18 10.29
N GLU A 148 4.20 17.23 11.13
CA GLU A 148 5.01 17.31 12.34
C GLU A 148 4.60 16.21 13.31
N ARG A 149 3.29 16.00 13.50
CA ARG A 149 2.75 14.90 14.31
C ARG A 149 3.24 13.55 13.82
N PHE A 150 3.22 13.33 12.50
CA PHE A 150 3.74 12.10 11.90
C PHE A 150 5.21 11.86 12.24
N ARG A 151 6.06 12.86 12.04
CA ARG A 151 7.51 12.76 12.28
C ARG A 151 7.81 12.51 13.76
N GLU A 152 7.14 13.22 14.64
CA GLU A 152 7.29 13.06 16.08
C GLU A 152 6.77 11.71 16.56
N ALA A 153 5.60 11.28 16.09
CA ALA A 153 5.02 9.98 16.41
C ALA A 153 5.93 8.83 15.98
N LEU A 154 6.47 8.88 14.76
CA LEU A 154 7.35 7.81 14.25
C LEU A 154 8.66 7.77 15.04
N ALA A 155 9.24 8.92 15.38
CA ALA A 155 10.42 8.97 16.24
C ALA A 155 10.15 8.38 17.63
N LEU A 156 8.99 8.67 18.22
CA LEU A 156 8.56 8.09 19.50
C LEU A 156 8.37 6.57 19.39
N VAL A 157 7.71 6.08 18.33
CA VAL A 157 7.50 4.64 18.09
C VAL A 157 8.84 3.90 17.97
N ILE A 158 9.77 4.41 17.15
CA ILE A 158 11.11 3.82 16.98
C ILE A 158 11.87 3.79 18.31
N LYS A 159 11.84 4.91 19.05
CA LYS A 159 12.48 4.96 20.35
C LYS A 159 11.85 4.00 21.34
N ALA A 160 10.51 3.88 21.35
CA ALA A 160 9.80 2.94 22.21
C ALA A 160 10.20 1.48 21.94
N TRP A 161 10.42 1.11 20.68
CA TRP A 161 10.87 -0.24 20.30
C TRP A 161 12.32 -0.52 20.68
N SER A 162 13.20 0.48 20.58
CA SER A 162 14.66 0.30 20.71
C SER A 162 15.25 0.69 22.06
N ALA A 163 14.56 1.52 22.86
CA ALA A 163 15.08 1.99 24.12
C ALA A 163 15.29 0.84 25.13
N ARG A 164 16.42 0.83 25.81
CA ARG A 164 16.76 -0.17 26.83
C ARG A 164 16.34 0.22 28.23
N GLU A 165 15.98 1.50 28.42
CA GLU A 165 15.57 2.08 29.70
C GLU A 165 14.20 2.72 29.58
N VAL A 166 13.51 2.87 30.70
CA VAL A 166 12.29 3.67 30.79
C VAL A 166 12.64 5.12 30.53
N PHE A 167 11.84 5.82 29.73
CA PHE A 167 12.10 7.22 29.39
C PHE A 167 10.82 8.05 29.43
N ALA A 168 10.96 9.36 29.58
CA ALA A 168 9.92 10.33 29.33
C ALA A 168 10.02 10.87 27.91
N TRP A 169 8.88 11.22 27.31
CA TRP A 169 8.82 11.92 26.03
C TRP A 169 8.20 13.29 26.20
N ASN A 170 8.95 14.33 25.91
CA ASN A 170 8.53 15.73 25.99
C ASN A 170 8.62 16.36 24.60
N GLY A 171 7.75 15.94 23.70
CA GLY A 171 7.65 16.49 22.36
C GLY A 171 6.68 17.66 22.28
N ARG A 172 6.53 18.20 21.10
CA ARG A 172 5.57 19.29 20.83
C ARG A 172 4.13 18.79 20.83
N HIS A 173 3.90 17.63 20.25
CA HIS A 173 2.56 17.07 20.04
C HIS A 173 2.22 15.94 21.02
N TYR A 174 3.23 15.27 21.54
CA TYR A 174 3.05 14.15 22.46
C TYR A 174 3.91 14.35 23.70
N GLN A 175 3.29 14.21 24.88
CA GLN A 175 3.95 14.35 26.19
C GLN A 175 3.58 13.15 27.04
N LEU A 176 4.57 12.31 27.34
CA LEU A 176 4.40 11.09 28.13
C LEU A 176 5.42 11.07 29.27
N GLY A 177 4.93 11.05 30.49
CA GLY A 177 5.79 11.03 31.68
C GLY A 177 6.61 9.75 31.82
N MET A 178 6.12 8.64 31.22
CA MET A 178 6.80 7.36 31.25
C MET A 178 6.46 6.57 29.98
N VAL A 179 7.48 6.05 29.30
CA VAL A 179 7.36 5.06 28.22
C VAL A 179 8.19 3.83 28.58
N ASN A 180 7.50 2.70 28.72
CA ASN A 180 8.10 1.39 28.96
C ASN A 180 7.30 0.36 28.17
N LEU A 181 7.69 0.13 26.91
CA LEU A 181 6.89 -0.64 25.98
C LEU A 181 6.89 -2.15 26.29
N TRP A 182 5.71 -2.75 26.35
CA TRP A 182 5.43 -4.19 26.52
C TRP A 182 4.29 -4.61 25.58
N PRO A 183 4.48 -5.63 24.68
CA PRO A 183 5.73 -6.31 24.40
C PRO A 183 6.69 -5.46 23.57
N ARG A 184 7.86 -6.01 23.26
CA ARG A 184 8.78 -5.47 22.27
C ARG A 184 8.77 -6.32 21.02
N PRO A 185 9.11 -5.77 19.83
CA PRO A 185 9.26 -6.56 18.63
C PRO A 185 10.34 -7.63 18.78
N ILE A 186 10.15 -8.77 18.10
CA ILE A 186 11.19 -9.80 17.95
C ILE A 186 12.35 -9.26 17.11
N GLN A 187 12.02 -8.54 16.04
CA GLN A 187 13.00 -7.96 15.13
C GLN A 187 13.74 -6.80 15.82
N GLN A 188 15.06 -6.82 15.76
CA GLN A 188 15.93 -5.83 16.40
C GLN A 188 16.74 -5.03 15.37
N PRO A 189 16.91 -3.71 15.54
CA PRO A 189 16.37 -2.88 16.66
C PRO A 189 14.86 -2.62 16.57
N HIS A 190 14.25 -2.88 15.42
CA HIS A 190 12.82 -2.78 15.13
C HIS A 190 12.50 -3.47 13.79
N PRO A 191 11.24 -3.77 13.47
CA PRO A 191 10.83 -4.24 12.16
C PRO A 191 11.22 -3.26 11.04
N PRO A 192 11.46 -3.73 9.81
CA PRO A 192 11.67 -2.85 8.66
C PRO A 192 10.55 -1.82 8.53
N ILE A 193 10.91 -0.56 8.24
CA ILE A 193 9.96 0.56 8.17
C ILE A 193 9.73 0.95 6.71
N TRP A 194 8.46 0.94 6.30
CA TRP A 194 8.01 1.37 5.00
C TRP A 194 7.10 2.59 5.13
N ILE A 195 7.31 3.60 4.29
CA ILE A 195 6.53 4.84 4.33
C ILE A 195 5.77 5.00 3.01
N PRO A 196 4.46 4.72 3.02
CA PRO A 196 3.63 4.97 1.85
C PRO A 196 3.38 6.46 1.62
N GLY A 197 3.33 6.84 0.34
CA GLY A 197 3.07 8.21 -0.05
C GLY A 197 2.81 8.38 -1.55
N SER A 198 2.25 9.53 -1.93
CA SER A 198 1.90 9.86 -3.30
C SER A 198 3.01 10.58 -4.11
N GLY A 199 4.24 10.62 -3.58
CA GLY A 199 5.37 11.25 -4.27
C GLY A 199 5.62 12.73 -3.92
N ILE A 200 5.10 13.21 -2.80
CA ILE A 200 5.37 14.57 -2.31
C ILE A 200 6.83 14.67 -1.86
N SER A 201 7.53 15.71 -2.30
CA SER A 201 8.97 15.90 -2.08
C SER A 201 9.39 15.85 -0.60
N SER A 202 8.64 16.48 0.29
CA SER A 202 8.96 16.49 1.73
C SER A 202 8.82 15.12 2.41
N THR A 203 7.93 14.25 1.89
CA THR A 203 7.85 12.85 2.33
C THR A 203 9.06 12.07 1.84
N ALA A 204 9.43 12.22 0.57
CA ALA A 204 10.61 11.57 0.00
C ALA A 204 11.90 12.01 0.75
N GLU A 205 12.06 13.29 1.03
CA GLU A 205 13.21 13.80 1.79
C GLU A 205 13.33 13.18 3.19
N TYR A 206 12.20 13.05 3.89
CA TYR A 206 12.16 12.39 5.20
C TYR A 206 12.56 10.91 5.08
N VAL A 207 11.95 10.18 4.14
CA VAL A 207 12.18 8.74 3.93
C VAL A 207 13.64 8.45 3.60
N VAL A 208 14.22 9.18 2.65
CA VAL A 208 15.63 9.03 2.27
C VAL A 208 16.56 9.43 3.42
N GLY A 209 16.23 10.49 4.15
CA GLY A 209 16.99 10.95 5.31
C GLY A 209 17.07 9.91 6.43
N GLN A 210 15.97 9.22 6.70
CA GLN A 210 15.84 8.20 7.74
C GLN A 210 16.19 6.78 7.29
N ASP A 211 16.54 6.57 6.02
CA ASP A 211 16.84 5.26 5.43
C ASP A 211 15.66 4.27 5.48
N HIS A 212 14.44 4.75 5.29
CA HIS A 212 13.25 3.91 5.18
C HIS A 212 12.96 3.52 3.71
N CYS A 213 12.14 2.47 3.50
CA CYS A 213 11.63 2.15 2.18
C CYS A 213 10.48 3.10 1.81
N PHE A 214 10.54 3.69 0.63
CA PHE A 214 9.47 4.53 0.10
C PHE A 214 8.49 3.69 -0.72
N CYS A 215 7.21 3.71 -0.33
CA CYS A 215 6.15 3.02 -1.07
C CYS A 215 5.34 4.05 -1.87
N HIS A 216 5.61 4.16 -3.16
CA HIS A 216 4.82 5.02 -4.03
C HIS A 216 3.48 4.37 -4.34
N LEU A 217 2.43 4.87 -3.67
CA LEU A 217 1.06 4.43 -3.89
C LEU A 217 0.39 5.33 -4.93
N SER A 218 0.24 4.79 -6.14
CA SER A 218 -0.41 5.46 -7.26
C SER A 218 -1.20 4.45 -8.08
N TYR A 219 -2.40 4.84 -8.50
CA TYR A 219 -3.28 4.00 -9.35
C TYR A 219 -3.20 4.39 -10.83
N TYR A 220 -2.23 5.23 -11.20
CA TYR A 220 -2.09 5.77 -12.55
C TYR A 220 -0.97 5.08 -13.36
N GLY A 221 -0.52 3.90 -12.91
CA GLY A 221 0.45 3.07 -13.61
C GLY A 221 1.90 3.58 -13.57
N ALA A 222 2.82 2.71 -13.92
CA ALA A 222 4.26 2.96 -13.83
C ALA A 222 4.71 4.14 -14.69
N LYS A 223 4.15 4.32 -15.90
CA LYS A 223 4.50 5.41 -16.80
C LYS A 223 4.25 6.80 -16.18
N ASN A 224 3.17 6.97 -15.43
CA ASN A 224 2.88 8.23 -14.75
C ASN A 224 3.70 8.40 -13.46
N ALA A 225 4.30 7.34 -12.96
CA ALA A 225 5.17 7.36 -11.78
C ALA A 225 6.64 7.70 -12.10
N GLU A 226 7.04 7.71 -13.37
CA GLU A 226 8.44 7.96 -13.79
C GLU A 226 9.00 9.26 -13.20
N GLN A 227 8.29 10.37 -13.35
CA GLN A 227 8.75 11.66 -12.81
C GLN A 227 8.91 11.67 -11.28
N VAL A 228 8.10 10.89 -10.56
CA VAL A 228 8.24 10.74 -9.10
C VAL A 228 9.47 9.90 -8.78
N SER A 229 9.65 8.81 -9.51
CA SER A 229 10.80 7.93 -9.38
C SER A 229 12.11 8.67 -9.68
N ASP A 230 12.18 9.40 -10.80
CA ASP A 230 13.38 10.16 -11.19
C ASP A 230 13.78 11.15 -10.09
N ARG A 231 12.83 11.96 -9.62
CA ARG A 231 13.07 12.90 -8.52
C ARG A 231 13.48 12.20 -7.22
N TYR A 232 12.93 11.02 -6.94
CA TYR A 232 13.32 10.23 -5.78
C TYR A 232 14.77 9.75 -5.89
N TRP A 233 15.18 9.21 -7.05
CA TRP A 233 16.55 8.73 -7.25
C TRP A 233 17.59 9.86 -7.32
N GLU A 234 17.24 11.00 -7.88
CA GLU A 234 18.05 12.22 -7.78
C GLU A 234 18.26 12.64 -6.32
N LEU A 235 17.21 12.57 -5.52
CA LEU A 235 17.29 12.87 -4.09
C LEU A 235 18.16 11.86 -3.33
N VAL A 236 18.03 10.56 -3.63
CA VAL A 236 18.89 9.49 -3.07
C VAL A 236 20.36 9.81 -3.34
N ALA A 237 20.70 10.12 -4.60
CA ALA A 237 22.06 10.47 -4.99
C ALA A 237 22.54 11.76 -4.28
N ARG A 238 21.72 12.80 -4.25
CA ARG A 238 22.05 14.08 -3.57
C ARG A 238 22.30 13.92 -2.08
N LYS A 239 21.62 12.97 -1.42
CA LYS A 239 21.80 12.63 0.00
C LYS A 239 22.95 11.66 0.25
N GLY A 240 23.70 11.25 -0.81
CA GLY A 240 24.79 10.29 -0.68
C GLY A 240 24.37 8.89 -0.21
N ARG A 241 23.12 8.51 -0.50
CA ARG A 241 22.63 7.17 -0.22
C ARG A 241 22.92 6.25 -1.39
N ASP A 242 23.01 4.93 -1.11
CA ASP A 242 23.16 3.92 -2.15
C ASP A 242 21.93 3.85 -3.05
N ASP A 243 22.13 3.39 -4.25
CA ASP A 243 21.13 3.28 -5.30
C ASP A 243 20.36 1.94 -5.27
N ASN A 244 20.26 1.32 -4.10
CA ASN A 244 19.63 0.05 -3.89
C ASN A 244 18.13 0.07 -4.25
N PRO A 245 17.65 -0.72 -5.22
CA PRO A 245 16.27 -0.72 -5.70
C PRO A 245 15.23 -1.03 -4.62
N TYR A 246 15.60 -1.80 -3.61
CA TYR A 246 14.71 -2.16 -2.51
C TYR A 246 14.31 -0.98 -1.61
N ARG A 247 14.89 0.23 -1.84
CA ARG A 247 14.41 1.49 -1.24
C ARG A 247 13.07 1.95 -1.76
N PHE A 248 12.66 1.47 -2.94
CA PHE A 248 11.49 1.96 -3.66
C PHE A 248 10.54 0.82 -3.97
N SER A 249 9.28 1.01 -3.62
CA SER A 249 8.18 0.11 -4.01
C SER A 249 7.08 0.86 -4.75
N PHE A 250 6.34 0.14 -5.58
CA PHE A 250 5.26 0.69 -6.38
C PHE A 250 4.03 -0.22 -6.38
N LEU A 251 2.85 0.41 -6.35
CA LEU A 251 1.56 -0.28 -6.42
C LEU A 251 1.06 -0.34 -7.87
N GLN A 252 0.70 -1.54 -8.34
CA GLN A 252 0.12 -1.76 -9.66
C GLN A 252 -1.11 -2.66 -9.61
N LEU A 253 -2.18 -2.25 -10.29
CA LEU A 253 -3.35 -3.11 -10.57
C LEU A 253 -2.98 -4.09 -11.68
N ILE A 254 -3.29 -5.39 -11.48
CA ILE A 254 -2.86 -6.44 -12.40
C ILE A 254 -4.00 -7.42 -12.62
N GLY A 255 -4.33 -7.67 -13.89
CA GLY A 255 -5.30 -8.67 -14.34
C GLY A 255 -4.67 -9.61 -15.36
N VAL A 256 -4.56 -10.90 -15.04
CA VAL A 256 -3.96 -11.93 -15.91
C VAL A 256 -5.06 -12.84 -16.42
N GLY A 257 -5.14 -13.06 -17.74
CA GLY A 257 -6.00 -14.05 -18.38
C GLY A 257 -5.17 -14.99 -19.24
N GLU A 258 -5.77 -16.00 -19.83
CA GLU A 258 -5.06 -16.94 -20.72
C GLU A 258 -4.61 -16.25 -22.03
N THR A 259 -5.41 -15.28 -22.51
CA THR A 259 -5.10 -14.45 -23.67
C THR A 259 -5.33 -12.97 -23.36
N ASP A 260 -4.76 -12.07 -24.16
CA ASP A 260 -4.94 -10.63 -23.97
C ASP A 260 -6.42 -10.23 -24.10
N ALA A 261 -7.13 -10.77 -25.10
CA ALA A 261 -8.55 -10.47 -25.33
C ALA A 261 -9.45 -10.97 -24.19
N GLU A 262 -9.19 -12.17 -23.68
CA GLU A 262 -9.93 -12.72 -22.54
C GLU A 262 -9.67 -11.88 -21.27
N ALA A 263 -8.42 -11.50 -21.03
CA ALA A 263 -8.09 -10.67 -19.88
C ALA A 263 -8.77 -9.29 -19.95
N GLU A 264 -8.74 -8.63 -21.11
CA GLU A 264 -9.43 -7.36 -21.30
C GLU A 264 -10.94 -7.49 -21.01
N ASP A 265 -11.58 -8.55 -21.49
CA ASP A 265 -13.01 -8.81 -21.27
C ASP A 265 -13.32 -9.08 -19.78
N LEU A 266 -12.53 -9.96 -19.13
CA LEU A 266 -12.71 -10.35 -17.73
C LEU A 266 -12.57 -9.18 -16.75
N TYR A 267 -11.65 -8.24 -17.03
CA TYR A 267 -11.32 -7.19 -16.08
C TYR A 267 -11.93 -5.81 -16.39
N ALA A 268 -12.58 -5.65 -17.55
CA ALA A 268 -13.10 -4.37 -18.02
C ALA A 268 -14.06 -3.71 -17.01
N GLU A 269 -15.13 -4.41 -16.64
CA GLU A 269 -16.13 -3.87 -15.72
C GLU A 269 -15.57 -3.57 -14.33
N HIS A 270 -14.64 -4.39 -13.85
CA HIS A 270 -14.04 -4.24 -12.55
C HIS A 270 -13.06 -3.06 -12.50
N ALA A 271 -12.35 -2.80 -13.61
CA ALA A 271 -11.50 -1.62 -13.75
C ALA A 271 -12.35 -0.35 -13.80
N GLU A 272 -13.40 -0.30 -14.62
CA GLU A 272 -14.33 0.83 -14.65
C GLU A 272 -14.97 1.07 -13.26
N TYR A 273 -15.44 0.02 -12.60
CA TYR A 273 -15.99 0.11 -11.25
C TYR A 273 -14.99 0.74 -10.26
N PHE A 274 -13.73 0.31 -10.30
CA PHE A 274 -12.69 0.85 -9.42
C PHE A 274 -12.46 2.34 -9.66
N PHE A 275 -12.25 2.75 -10.90
CA PHE A 275 -11.93 4.13 -11.23
C PHE A 275 -13.12 5.07 -11.15
N HIS A 276 -14.32 4.61 -11.50
CA HIS A 276 -15.52 5.43 -11.50
C HIS A 276 -16.16 5.59 -10.12
N LYS A 277 -16.24 4.49 -9.35
CA LYS A 277 -16.97 4.48 -8.08
C LYS A 277 -16.07 4.55 -6.86
N LEU A 278 -14.95 3.81 -6.85
CA LEU A 278 -14.12 3.67 -5.66
C LEU A 278 -13.03 4.74 -5.54
N LEU A 279 -12.39 5.10 -6.64
CA LEU A 279 -11.26 6.04 -6.61
C LEU A 279 -11.67 7.50 -6.78
N TYR A 280 -12.88 7.76 -7.28
CA TYR A 280 -13.32 9.11 -7.58
C TYR A 280 -13.53 9.93 -6.30
N THR A 281 -12.78 11.02 -6.21
CA THR A 281 -12.86 11.96 -5.07
C THR A 281 -12.55 13.37 -5.56
N PRO A 282 -13.41 14.34 -5.30
CA PRO A 282 -13.16 15.73 -5.66
C PRO A 282 -11.85 16.26 -5.06
N THR A 283 -11.18 17.15 -5.79
CA THR A 283 -9.89 17.70 -5.40
C THR A 283 -9.94 18.42 -4.04
N TYR A 284 -11.06 19.04 -3.68
CA TYR A 284 -11.20 19.75 -2.40
C TYR A 284 -11.16 18.83 -1.18
N TYR A 285 -11.50 17.53 -1.31
CA TYR A 285 -11.32 16.57 -0.23
C TYR A 285 -9.88 16.04 -0.12
N GLN A 286 -9.10 16.18 -1.18
CA GLN A 286 -7.71 15.71 -1.22
C GLN A 286 -6.69 16.81 -0.96
N ALA A 287 -7.03 18.05 -1.33
CA ALA A 287 -6.17 19.22 -1.22
C ALA A 287 -6.66 20.18 -0.12
N ILE A 288 -6.91 19.64 1.09
CA ILE A 288 -7.31 20.47 2.24
C ILE A 288 -6.19 21.46 2.55
N PRO A 289 -6.50 22.76 2.66
CA PRO A 289 -5.49 23.76 3.03
C PRO A 289 -4.76 23.41 4.31
N GLY A 290 -3.43 23.49 4.28
CA GLY A 290 -2.56 23.15 5.40
C GLY A 290 -2.05 21.69 5.41
N CYS A 291 -2.71 20.74 4.75
CA CYS A 291 -2.19 19.39 4.59
C CYS A 291 -0.99 19.31 3.65
N LEU A 292 -0.91 20.23 2.69
CA LEU A 292 0.19 20.35 1.74
C LEU A 292 0.90 21.70 1.95
N GLU A 293 2.22 21.68 1.82
CA GLU A 293 2.99 22.91 1.68
C GLU A 293 2.55 23.65 0.40
N TYR A 294 2.61 24.99 0.41
CA TYR A 294 2.10 25.80 -0.70
C TYR A 294 2.65 25.38 -2.07
N GLU A 295 3.95 25.16 -2.15
CA GLU A 295 4.61 24.72 -3.40
C GLU A 295 4.15 23.33 -3.83
N ALA A 296 3.98 22.41 -2.90
CA ALA A 296 3.46 21.06 -3.16
C ALA A 296 1.98 21.11 -3.59
N LEU A 297 1.18 22.01 -3.02
CA LEU A 297 -0.19 22.27 -3.44
C LEU A 297 -0.24 22.81 -4.86
N VAL A 298 0.57 23.83 -5.16
CA VAL A 298 0.64 24.42 -6.53
C VAL A 298 1.10 23.38 -7.55
N GLN A 299 2.09 22.57 -7.21
CA GLN A 299 2.56 21.48 -8.08
C GLN A 299 1.49 20.39 -8.24
N SER A 300 0.80 20.03 -7.17
CA SER A 300 -0.31 19.07 -7.22
C SER A 300 -1.44 19.59 -8.13
N LEU A 301 -1.77 20.87 -8.08
CA LEU A 301 -2.80 21.46 -8.95
C LEU A 301 -2.35 21.56 -10.42
N ARG A 302 -1.06 21.83 -10.67
CA ARG A 302 -0.51 21.97 -12.03
C ARG A 302 -0.21 20.63 -12.72
N HIS A 303 0.21 19.64 -11.99
CA HIS A 303 0.73 18.37 -12.51
C HIS A 303 -0.02 17.14 -12.02
N ASN A 304 -1.17 17.33 -11.36
CA ASN A 304 -1.99 16.22 -10.92
C ASN A 304 -2.72 15.61 -12.13
N PRO A 305 -2.41 14.38 -12.54
CA PRO A 305 -3.17 13.70 -13.59
C PRO A 305 -4.68 13.67 -13.28
N ARG A 306 -5.04 13.65 -11.98
CA ARG A 306 -6.43 13.68 -11.52
C ARG A 306 -7.16 14.99 -11.86
N ALA A 307 -6.45 16.12 -11.97
CA ALA A 307 -7.06 17.40 -12.29
C ALA A 307 -7.35 17.54 -13.80
N SER A 308 -6.67 16.79 -14.64
CA SER A 308 -6.80 16.83 -16.10
C SER A 308 -7.55 15.65 -16.70
N ILE A 309 -7.84 14.60 -15.92
CA ILE A 309 -8.49 13.37 -16.38
C ILE A 309 -9.77 13.17 -15.57
N ASN A 310 -10.92 13.20 -16.26
CA ASN A 310 -12.16 12.75 -15.65
C ASN A 310 -12.19 11.21 -15.65
N LEU A 311 -11.92 10.61 -14.50
CA LEU A 311 -11.86 9.17 -14.36
C LEU A 311 -13.18 8.48 -14.75
N ARG A 312 -14.33 9.14 -14.53
CA ARG A 312 -15.66 8.61 -14.87
C ARG A 312 -15.97 8.55 -16.37
N GLU A 313 -15.16 9.22 -17.19
CA GLU A 313 -15.30 9.21 -18.65
C GLU A 313 -14.39 8.16 -19.32
N LEU A 314 -13.39 7.65 -18.62
CA LEU A 314 -12.48 6.65 -19.18
C LEU A 314 -13.17 5.29 -19.28
N LYS A 315 -13.05 4.68 -20.44
CA LYS A 315 -13.44 3.28 -20.63
C LYS A 315 -12.31 2.33 -20.21
N ALA A 316 -12.65 1.07 -19.98
CA ALA A 316 -11.68 0.04 -19.62
C ALA A 316 -10.45 0.05 -20.54
N LYS A 317 -10.68 0.13 -21.86
CA LYS A 317 -9.59 0.21 -22.83
C LYS A 317 -8.66 1.39 -22.61
N ASP A 318 -9.18 2.58 -22.26
CA ASP A 318 -8.35 3.75 -21.94
C ASP A 318 -7.49 3.51 -20.71
N LEU A 319 -8.04 2.80 -19.70
CA LEU A 319 -7.33 2.44 -18.46
C LEU A 319 -6.17 1.47 -18.74
N PHE A 320 -6.41 0.50 -19.64
CA PHE A 320 -5.41 -0.49 -20.05
C PHE A 320 -4.33 0.14 -20.93
N ASP A 321 -4.69 0.89 -21.99
CA ASP A 321 -3.76 1.57 -22.89
C ASP A 321 -2.85 2.59 -22.16
N ARG A 322 -3.35 3.19 -21.09
CA ARG A 322 -2.57 4.09 -20.20
C ARG A 322 -1.73 3.35 -19.17
N GLY A 323 -1.87 2.02 -19.03
CA GLY A 323 -1.18 1.21 -18.04
C GLY A 323 -1.65 1.44 -16.59
N PHE A 324 -2.85 2.02 -16.38
CA PHE A 324 -3.42 2.17 -15.05
C PHE A 324 -3.72 0.78 -14.46
N VAL A 325 -4.20 -0.11 -15.30
CA VAL A 325 -4.29 -1.54 -15.01
C VAL A 325 -3.41 -2.26 -16.02
N VAL A 326 -2.47 -3.06 -15.57
CA VAL A 326 -1.70 -3.98 -16.39
C VAL A 326 -2.55 -5.23 -16.61
N VAL A 327 -3.04 -5.39 -17.83
CA VAL A 327 -3.97 -6.46 -18.21
C VAL A 327 -3.46 -7.19 -19.44
N GLY A 328 -3.63 -8.51 -19.49
CA GLY A 328 -3.29 -9.33 -20.65
C GLY A 328 -2.94 -10.77 -20.31
N SER A 329 -2.43 -11.46 -21.32
CA SER A 329 -1.83 -12.79 -21.15
C SER A 329 -0.62 -12.74 -20.23
N PRO A 330 -0.17 -13.89 -19.68
CA PRO A 330 1.02 -13.91 -18.81
C PRO A 330 2.24 -13.29 -19.47
N LYS A 331 2.40 -13.45 -20.79
CA LYS A 331 3.51 -12.83 -21.54
C LYS A 331 3.40 -11.31 -21.54
N THR A 332 2.26 -10.77 -21.90
CA THR A 332 1.99 -9.33 -21.98
C THR A 332 2.17 -8.67 -20.62
N VAL A 333 1.63 -9.30 -19.56
CA VAL A 333 1.75 -8.80 -18.18
C VAL A 333 3.20 -8.82 -17.73
N ARG A 334 3.96 -9.89 -17.99
CA ARG A 334 5.41 -9.94 -17.68
C ARG A 334 6.18 -8.80 -18.34
N GLU A 335 5.99 -8.60 -19.63
CA GLU A 335 6.70 -7.57 -20.39
C GLU A 335 6.42 -6.17 -19.85
N GLN A 336 5.16 -5.86 -19.57
CA GLN A 336 4.76 -4.57 -19.01
C GLN A 336 5.29 -4.34 -17.59
N LEU A 337 5.22 -5.37 -16.73
CA LEU A 337 5.75 -5.26 -15.37
C LEU A 337 7.27 -5.15 -15.33
N LEU A 338 7.99 -5.94 -16.14
CA LEU A 338 9.45 -5.85 -16.24
C LEU A 338 9.91 -4.47 -16.73
N ASP A 339 9.22 -3.90 -17.72
CA ASP A 339 9.48 -2.54 -18.17
C ASP A 339 9.26 -1.53 -17.04
N GLY A 340 8.12 -1.60 -16.35
CA GLY A 340 7.82 -0.74 -15.19
C GLY A 340 8.83 -0.88 -14.05
N ILE A 341 9.23 -2.11 -13.69
CA ILE A 341 10.24 -2.38 -12.65
C ILE A 341 11.57 -1.71 -12.99
N LYS A 342 12.02 -1.86 -14.24
CA LYS A 342 13.29 -1.28 -14.69
C LYS A 342 13.24 0.25 -14.77
N ARG A 343 12.15 0.81 -15.31
CA ARG A 343 11.96 2.28 -15.42
C ARG A 343 11.93 2.95 -14.06
N LEU A 344 11.16 2.41 -13.12
CA LEU A 344 11.05 2.97 -11.78
C LEU A 344 12.22 2.57 -10.88
N ARG A 345 13.04 1.61 -11.31
CA ARG A 345 14.10 1.02 -10.49
C ARG A 345 13.55 0.57 -9.12
N MET A 346 12.44 -0.16 -9.12
CA MET A 346 11.79 -0.63 -7.89
C MET A 346 12.22 -2.04 -7.50
N GLY A 347 12.44 -2.27 -6.21
CA GLY A 347 12.74 -3.59 -5.64
C GLY A 347 11.51 -4.33 -5.13
N HIS A 348 10.41 -3.62 -4.85
CA HIS A 348 9.18 -4.25 -4.36
C HIS A 348 7.98 -3.85 -5.21
N LEU A 349 7.27 -4.86 -5.74
CA LEU A 349 6.00 -4.69 -6.41
C LEU A 349 4.84 -4.98 -5.45
N LEU A 350 3.99 -3.99 -5.21
CA LEU A 350 2.73 -4.15 -4.48
C LEU A 350 1.64 -4.55 -5.49
N ALA A 351 1.49 -5.84 -5.74
CA ALA A 351 0.53 -6.36 -6.70
C ALA A 351 -0.89 -6.27 -6.14
N LEU A 352 -1.75 -5.43 -6.74
CA LEU A 352 -3.17 -5.35 -6.46
C LEU A 352 -3.90 -6.29 -7.42
N LEU A 353 -4.12 -7.54 -6.97
CA LEU A 353 -4.69 -8.64 -7.74
C LEU A 353 -6.22 -8.77 -7.58
N HIS A 354 -6.80 -8.00 -6.66
CA HIS A 354 -8.23 -7.79 -6.51
C HIS A 354 -8.53 -6.30 -6.60
N PHE A 355 -9.37 -5.89 -7.51
CA PHE A 355 -9.81 -4.50 -7.66
C PHE A 355 -11.27 -4.39 -8.11
N GLY A 356 -11.89 -3.27 -7.79
CA GLY A 356 -13.29 -3.01 -8.13
C GLY A 356 -14.26 -4.00 -7.48
N SER A 357 -15.15 -4.52 -8.29
CA SER A 357 -16.20 -5.46 -7.90
C SER A 357 -15.83 -6.93 -8.18
N MET A 358 -14.56 -7.25 -8.33
CA MET A 358 -14.13 -8.62 -8.65
C MET A 358 -14.70 -9.65 -7.67
N PRO A 359 -15.33 -10.74 -8.16
CA PRO A 359 -15.70 -11.85 -7.30
C PRO A 359 -14.46 -12.64 -6.85
N THR A 360 -14.54 -13.28 -5.69
CA THR A 360 -13.45 -14.08 -5.12
C THR A 360 -12.91 -15.16 -6.07
N ALA A 361 -13.76 -15.77 -6.89
CA ALA A 361 -13.33 -16.77 -7.85
C ALA A 361 -12.39 -16.17 -8.91
N LEU A 362 -12.72 -15.00 -9.46
CA LEU A 362 -11.88 -14.29 -10.42
C LEU A 362 -10.57 -13.82 -9.77
N CYS A 363 -10.63 -13.32 -8.53
CA CYS A 363 -9.44 -12.96 -7.78
C CYS A 363 -8.48 -14.15 -7.61
N LYS A 364 -8.99 -15.31 -7.21
CA LYS A 364 -8.17 -16.54 -7.05
C LYS A 364 -7.56 -17.00 -8.36
N ASN A 365 -8.32 -16.98 -9.46
CA ASN A 365 -7.79 -17.29 -10.78
C ASN A 365 -6.67 -16.32 -11.21
N ASN A 366 -6.86 -15.02 -10.97
CA ASN A 366 -5.83 -14.01 -11.21
C ASN A 366 -4.56 -14.27 -10.37
N ILE A 367 -4.73 -14.63 -9.10
CA ILE A 367 -3.61 -14.99 -8.21
C ILE A 367 -2.85 -16.21 -8.76
N ASP A 368 -3.55 -17.26 -9.21
CA ASP A 368 -2.93 -18.47 -9.73
C ASP A 368 -2.11 -18.19 -10.98
N LEU A 369 -2.71 -17.51 -11.96
CA LEU A 369 -2.01 -17.15 -13.20
C LEU A 369 -0.81 -16.25 -12.93
N PHE A 370 -0.98 -15.23 -12.06
CA PHE A 370 0.10 -14.35 -11.67
C PHE A 370 1.23 -15.11 -10.96
N ALA A 371 0.91 -15.94 -9.99
CA ALA A 371 1.90 -16.67 -9.19
C ALA A 371 2.68 -17.70 -10.01
N ARG A 372 1.98 -18.42 -10.91
CA ARG A 372 2.59 -19.48 -11.71
C ARG A 372 3.35 -18.96 -12.92
N GLU A 373 2.76 -17.98 -13.63
CA GLU A 373 3.24 -17.59 -14.95
C GLU A 373 3.96 -16.22 -14.98
N VAL A 374 3.77 -15.37 -13.99
CA VAL A 374 4.33 -14.01 -13.98
C VAL A 374 5.38 -13.84 -12.88
N LEU A 375 5.05 -14.17 -11.64
CA LEU A 375 5.91 -13.93 -10.48
C LEU A 375 7.34 -14.52 -10.61
N PRO A 376 7.55 -15.76 -11.14
CA PRO A 376 8.89 -16.32 -11.27
C PRO A 376 9.86 -15.49 -12.13
N TYR A 377 9.34 -14.69 -13.05
CA TYR A 377 10.14 -13.82 -13.92
C TYR A 377 10.42 -12.45 -13.32
N LEU A 378 9.73 -12.09 -12.24
CA LEU A 378 9.88 -10.82 -11.54
C LEU A 378 10.67 -10.97 -10.23
N ALA A 379 10.75 -12.18 -9.68
CA ALA A 379 11.49 -12.45 -8.46
C ALA A 379 13.00 -12.33 -8.71
N ASP A 380 13.71 -11.93 -7.65
CA ASP A 380 15.19 -11.94 -7.58
C ASP A 380 15.92 -11.13 -8.67
N LEU A 381 15.24 -10.18 -9.34
CA LEU A 381 15.82 -9.34 -10.40
C LEU A 381 17.04 -8.51 -9.95
N TRP A 382 17.18 -8.26 -8.65
CA TRP A 382 18.19 -7.40 -8.06
C TRP A 382 19.10 -8.11 -7.05
N ASP A 383 18.78 -9.35 -6.65
CA ASP A 383 19.40 -10.06 -5.51
C ASP A 383 20.88 -10.38 -5.72
N ASP A 384 21.35 -10.42 -6.96
CA ASP A 384 22.76 -10.63 -7.30
C ASP A 384 23.68 -9.42 -6.97
N ARG A 385 23.09 -8.24 -6.79
CA ARG A 385 23.83 -6.97 -6.63
C ARG A 385 23.46 -6.21 -5.38
N TYR A 386 22.24 -6.40 -4.85
CA TYR A 386 21.71 -5.60 -3.76
C TYR A 386 21.09 -6.46 -2.68
N GLU A 387 21.40 -6.16 -1.42
CA GLU A 387 20.73 -6.74 -0.27
C GLU A 387 19.45 -5.97 0.05
N ASP A 388 18.35 -6.70 0.25
CA ASP A 388 17.08 -6.12 0.70
C ASP A 388 17.10 -5.92 2.23
N ARG A 389 17.60 -4.79 2.70
CA ARG A 389 17.63 -4.47 4.12
C ARG A 389 16.32 -3.94 4.69
N TRP A 390 15.31 -3.75 3.85
CA TRP A 390 13.94 -3.37 4.25
C TRP A 390 12.96 -4.54 4.27
N TRP A 391 13.49 -5.76 4.26
CA TRP A 391 12.72 -6.99 4.39
C TRP A 391 13.04 -7.69 5.72
N PRO A 392 12.07 -8.43 6.34
CA PRO A 392 12.34 -9.17 7.56
C PRO A 392 13.52 -10.14 7.40
N GLU A 393 14.52 -10.03 8.26
CA GLU A 393 15.76 -10.82 8.18
C GLU A 393 15.49 -12.31 8.12
N ARG A 394 14.53 -12.78 8.91
CA ARG A 394 14.10 -14.18 8.95
C ARG A 394 13.65 -14.73 7.59
N LEU A 395 13.18 -13.87 6.69
CA LEU A 395 12.64 -14.27 5.39
C LEU A 395 13.68 -14.16 4.25
N LYS A 396 14.80 -13.48 4.45
CA LYS A 396 15.83 -13.27 3.41
C LYS A 396 16.47 -14.59 2.96
N ALA A 397 16.84 -15.48 3.89
CA ALA A 397 17.52 -16.73 3.61
C ALA A 397 16.61 -17.82 3.00
N LYS A 398 15.33 -17.51 2.77
CA LYS A 398 14.30 -18.48 2.39
C LYS A 398 13.50 -18.08 1.16
N ARG A 399 13.92 -17.04 0.45
CA ARG A 399 13.41 -16.80 -0.90
C ARG A 399 13.87 -18.01 -1.73
N PRO A 400 12.98 -18.83 -2.33
CA PRO A 400 13.42 -19.89 -3.21
C PRO A 400 14.19 -19.20 -4.35
N ALA A 401 15.43 -19.61 -4.57
CA ALA A 401 16.12 -19.26 -5.79
C ALA A 401 15.20 -19.67 -6.93
N ALA A 402 14.81 -18.71 -7.78
CA ALA A 402 14.04 -19.03 -8.95
C ALA A 402 14.82 -20.11 -9.69
N ALA A 403 14.23 -21.29 -9.79
CA ALA A 403 14.75 -22.30 -10.67
C ALA A 403 14.69 -21.67 -12.06
N LEU A 404 15.81 -21.12 -12.51
CA LEU A 404 16.02 -20.78 -13.90
C LEU A 404 15.80 -22.11 -14.64
N ALA A 405 14.55 -22.30 -15.07
CA ALA A 405 14.26 -23.31 -16.05
C ALA A 405 15.12 -22.93 -17.25
N ALA A 406 16.19 -23.64 -17.43
CA ALA A 406 16.99 -23.63 -18.62
C ALA A 406 16.03 -23.92 -19.76
N ALA A 407 15.60 -22.87 -20.43
CA ALA A 407 15.04 -22.97 -21.76
C ALA A 407 16.22 -23.06 -22.69
N SER A 408 16.69 -24.28 -22.89
CA SER A 408 17.48 -24.67 -24.04
C SER A 408 16.60 -24.72 -25.26
#